data_66569aa73efb2084dddc71dfde34e0ab
#
_entry.id   66569aa73efb2084dddc71dfde34e0ab
#
_cell.length_a   1.000
_cell.length_b   1.000
_cell.length_c   1.000
_cell.angle_alpha   90.00
_cell.angle_beta   90.00
_cell.angle_gamma   90.00
#
_symmetry.space_group_name_H-M   'P 1'
#
loop_
_entity.id
_entity.type
_entity.pdbx_description
1 polymer ?
#
loop_
_entity_poly.entity_id
_entity_poly.type
_entity_poly.pdbx_seq_one_letter_code
_entity_poly.pdbx_strand_id
1 'polypeptide(L)'
;MTNSKSEKYEFQAEVKQVLDIVVHSLYTDKEIFIRELISNASDATEKLRHTQLTEKSILQEDLALSIKVHSDSEKNEISIQDHGIGMTREELVENLGTIAHSGSKAFLKAIQESGEKNENLIGQFGVGFYSVFMVADSVDVYTRSWKTEGEALCWSSDGSGSYEIKEVEEALDRGTKIVIHLKDSYKEFTEKTRLETVINNYSAFIQFPIQVNDETLKTMGALWLKNKKDISDEEYKEFYKFQSKAFDDPQFWLHFNADAPLEINALLFTPTENMEGFGFGRMEPGVSLYCKKVLIDEEPKNLIPEWLRFLRGVVDSSDLPLNISRESMQDSTLVQKLNKVLTKRYLKQLEEKANKEPETYDAFWKRFGIFLKEGVTSDFTHREQLLNLLRFESTYTKESETTSLSDYLSRAHDNQKEIYFLFGANRNAIEKSPYLEAFNTRKIEVLLTYEPIDEFVINHARSFKENNFVSADSAEIDLESISKADEPEGEALDPESEKALCEYLKETLSDIKEVSTSTRLINSPAMIVNSDKMMTAQMKKNDESYAEDRWFGG
;
A
#
# COMPACT_ATOMS: atom_id res chain seq x y z
N MET A 1 -12.53 -55.38 -30.53
CA MET A 1 -11.94 -54.25 -29.79
C MET A 1 -10.69 -53.86 -30.53
N THR A 2 -10.75 -52.83 -31.36
CA THR A 2 -9.62 -52.29 -32.11
C THR A 2 -8.76 -51.45 -31.18
N ASN A 3 -7.55 -51.93 -30.89
CA ASN A 3 -6.52 -51.14 -30.20
C ASN A 3 -6.14 -49.97 -31.10
N SER A 4 -6.66 -48.78 -30.82
CA SER A 4 -6.14 -47.55 -31.42
C SER A 4 -4.76 -47.27 -30.81
N LYS A 5 -3.71 -47.42 -31.60
CA LYS A 5 -2.36 -46.91 -31.21
C LYS A 5 -2.45 -45.41 -31.16
N SER A 6 -2.32 -44.80 -29.95
CA SER A 6 -2.08 -43.36 -29.82
C SER A 6 -0.63 -43.09 -30.13
N GLU A 7 -0.35 -42.26 -31.11
CA GLU A 7 1.01 -41.78 -31.41
C GLU A 7 1.19 -40.44 -30.68
N LYS A 8 2.32 -40.31 -29.95
CA LYS A 8 2.70 -39.07 -29.30
C LYS A 8 3.61 -38.29 -30.23
N TYR A 9 3.25 -37.03 -30.47
CA TYR A 9 4.09 -36.08 -31.21
C TYR A 9 4.60 -35.00 -30.26
N GLU A 10 5.82 -34.53 -30.45
CA GLU A 10 6.39 -33.38 -29.72
C GLU A 10 6.12 -32.09 -30.49
N PHE A 11 5.83 -31.01 -29.76
CA PHE A 11 5.70 -29.70 -30.36
C PHE A 11 7.06 -29.21 -30.87
N GLN A 12 7.09 -28.64 -32.08
CA GLN A 12 8.25 -27.94 -32.63
C GLN A 12 8.05 -26.43 -32.46
N ALA A 13 9.13 -25.71 -32.15
CA ALA A 13 9.09 -24.25 -32.00
C ALA A 13 10.01 -23.59 -33.03
N GLU A 14 9.52 -22.51 -33.66
CA GLU A 14 10.37 -21.62 -34.46
C GLU A 14 11.02 -20.61 -33.52
N VAL A 15 12.32 -20.74 -33.25
CA VAL A 15 13.08 -19.94 -32.30
C VAL A 15 12.93 -18.43 -32.55
N LYS A 16 12.95 -18.02 -33.82
CA LYS A 16 12.79 -16.61 -34.20
C LYS A 16 11.43 -16.05 -33.78
N GLN A 17 10.34 -16.79 -33.98
CA GLN A 17 8.99 -16.34 -33.58
C GLN A 17 8.86 -16.29 -32.04
N VAL A 18 9.49 -17.21 -31.33
CA VAL A 18 9.50 -17.19 -29.86
C VAL A 18 10.26 -15.97 -29.35
N LEU A 19 11.42 -15.64 -29.94
CA LEU A 19 12.16 -14.42 -29.62
C LEU A 19 11.33 -13.15 -29.92
N ASP A 20 10.67 -13.09 -31.06
CA ASP A 20 9.79 -11.98 -31.43
C ASP A 20 8.66 -11.76 -30.40
N ILE A 21 8.04 -12.84 -29.92
CA ILE A 21 7.02 -12.76 -28.85
C ILE A 21 7.64 -12.22 -27.56
N VAL A 22 8.80 -12.74 -27.14
CA VAL A 22 9.48 -12.29 -25.92
C VAL A 22 9.88 -10.82 -26.01
N VAL A 23 10.42 -10.40 -27.15
CA VAL A 23 10.93 -9.03 -27.37
C VAL A 23 9.80 -8.02 -27.53
N HIS A 24 8.69 -8.37 -28.21
CA HIS A 24 7.67 -7.39 -28.62
C HIS A 24 6.35 -7.49 -27.86
N SER A 25 6.07 -8.60 -27.18
CA SER A 25 4.77 -8.85 -26.55
C SER A 25 4.83 -9.10 -25.05
N LEU A 26 6.01 -9.46 -24.52
CA LEU A 26 6.13 -9.84 -23.12
C LEU A 26 6.29 -8.64 -22.20
N TYR A 27 7.02 -7.61 -22.64
CA TYR A 27 7.35 -6.44 -21.84
C TYR A 27 6.70 -5.18 -22.41
N THR A 28 6.06 -4.40 -21.55
CA THR A 28 5.43 -3.13 -21.90
C THR A 28 6.45 -2.00 -21.93
N ASP A 29 7.25 -1.90 -20.87
CA ASP A 29 8.26 -0.85 -20.71
C ASP A 29 9.63 -1.28 -21.23
N LYS A 30 10.24 -0.40 -22.03
CA LYS A 30 11.55 -0.67 -22.64
C LYS A 30 12.70 -0.66 -21.63
N GLU A 31 12.61 0.15 -20.57
CA GLU A 31 13.63 0.25 -19.52
C GLU A 31 13.82 -1.02 -18.69
N ILE A 32 12.88 -1.95 -18.78
CA ILE A 32 12.92 -3.26 -18.09
C ILE A 32 14.19 -4.05 -18.43
N PHE A 33 14.78 -3.86 -19.63
CA PHE A 33 16.02 -4.57 -19.95
C PHE A 33 17.15 -4.28 -18.93
N ILE A 34 17.25 -3.05 -18.42
CA ILE A 34 18.23 -2.69 -17.39
C ILE A 34 17.95 -3.47 -16.10
N ARG A 35 16.69 -3.54 -15.66
CA ARG A 35 16.27 -4.32 -14.49
C ARG A 35 16.66 -5.78 -14.61
N GLU A 36 16.35 -6.40 -15.75
CA GLU A 36 16.61 -7.82 -15.97
C GLU A 36 18.13 -8.12 -16.01
N LEU A 37 18.93 -7.27 -16.69
CA LEU A 37 20.36 -7.47 -16.76
C LEU A 37 21.06 -7.24 -15.41
N ILE A 38 20.64 -6.24 -14.63
CA ILE A 38 21.18 -6.01 -13.28
C ILE A 38 20.75 -7.14 -12.33
N SER A 39 19.53 -7.66 -12.47
CA SER A 39 19.09 -8.84 -11.71
C SER A 39 19.93 -10.07 -12.01
N ASN A 40 20.25 -10.30 -13.29
CA ASN A 40 21.14 -11.39 -13.70
C ASN A 40 22.58 -11.20 -13.18
N ALA A 41 23.10 -9.97 -13.21
CA ALA A 41 24.39 -9.62 -12.65
C ALA A 41 24.44 -9.85 -11.12
N SER A 42 23.38 -9.48 -10.42
CA SER A 42 23.21 -9.75 -8.99
C SER A 42 23.20 -11.27 -8.69
N ASP A 43 22.45 -12.04 -9.47
CA ASP A 43 22.40 -13.50 -9.32
C ASP A 43 23.77 -14.16 -9.58
N ALA A 44 24.49 -13.71 -10.61
CA ALA A 44 25.82 -14.21 -10.91
C ALA A 44 26.82 -13.92 -9.77
N THR A 45 26.70 -12.74 -9.17
CA THR A 45 27.53 -12.32 -8.03
C THR A 45 27.17 -13.09 -6.76
N GLU A 46 25.88 -13.36 -6.52
CA GLU A 46 25.42 -14.16 -5.37
C GLU A 46 25.84 -15.63 -5.50
N LYS A 47 25.77 -16.20 -6.71
CA LYS A 47 26.29 -17.56 -6.97
C LYS A 47 27.75 -17.65 -6.65
N LEU A 48 28.56 -16.66 -7.03
CA LEU A 48 29.99 -16.65 -6.70
C LEU A 48 30.21 -16.53 -5.19
N ARG A 49 29.50 -15.62 -4.52
CA ARG A 49 29.57 -15.46 -3.04
C ARG A 49 29.30 -16.78 -2.32
N HIS A 50 28.31 -17.55 -2.81
CA HIS A 50 28.05 -18.89 -2.29
C HIS A 50 29.15 -19.87 -2.60
N THR A 51 29.68 -19.86 -3.83
CA THR A 51 30.79 -20.73 -4.26
C THR A 51 32.06 -20.48 -3.44
N GLN A 52 32.32 -19.21 -3.05
CA GLN A 52 33.45 -18.84 -2.18
C GLN A 52 33.41 -19.49 -0.79
N LEU A 53 32.24 -19.96 -0.34
CA LEU A 53 32.11 -20.66 0.95
C LEU A 53 32.59 -22.13 0.87
N THR A 54 32.53 -22.72 -0.31
CA THR A 54 32.81 -24.16 -0.52
C THR A 54 34.08 -24.43 -1.28
N GLU A 55 34.47 -23.57 -2.20
CA GLU A 55 35.62 -23.75 -3.10
C GLU A 55 36.85 -22.96 -2.63
N LYS A 56 38.01 -23.57 -2.73
CA LYS A 56 39.30 -23.01 -2.26
C LYS A 56 40.14 -22.33 -3.35
N SER A 57 39.78 -22.51 -4.61
CA SER A 57 40.58 -22.03 -5.74
C SER A 57 39.66 -21.28 -6.71
N ILE A 58 39.60 -19.97 -6.56
CA ILE A 58 38.77 -19.09 -7.36
C ILE A 58 39.65 -18.08 -8.09
N LEU A 59 39.41 -17.91 -9.39
CA LEU A 59 40.11 -16.93 -10.21
C LEU A 59 39.87 -15.52 -9.64
N GLN A 60 40.93 -14.77 -9.38
CA GLN A 60 40.84 -13.39 -8.83
C GLN A 60 39.95 -13.33 -7.57
N GLU A 61 40.24 -14.14 -6.56
CA GLU A 61 39.45 -14.24 -5.33
C GLU A 61 39.22 -12.89 -4.65
N ASP A 62 40.23 -11.99 -4.68
CA ASP A 62 40.21 -10.66 -4.07
C ASP A 62 39.43 -9.63 -4.89
N LEU A 63 38.94 -9.95 -6.08
CA LEU A 63 38.16 -9.02 -6.91
C LEU A 63 36.81 -8.72 -6.26
N ALA A 64 36.57 -7.44 -5.99
CA ALA A 64 35.38 -6.97 -5.30
C ALA A 64 34.09 -7.37 -6.03
N LEU A 65 33.11 -7.86 -5.26
CA LEU A 65 31.78 -8.18 -5.75
C LEU A 65 31.00 -6.90 -5.99
N SER A 66 30.84 -6.49 -7.25
CA SER A 66 30.17 -5.25 -7.65
C SER A 66 29.59 -5.36 -9.05
N ILE A 67 28.66 -4.48 -9.36
CA ILE A 67 28.04 -4.34 -10.69
C ILE A 67 28.43 -2.96 -11.22
N LYS A 68 28.96 -2.91 -12.47
CA LYS A 68 29.34 -1.66 -13.14
C LYS A 68 28.47 -1.45 -14.36
N VAL A 69 27.90 -0.27 -14.49
CA VAL A 69 27.16 0.18 -15.65
C VAL A 69 27.93 1.33 -16.27
N HIS A 70 28.27 1.23 -17.54
CA HIS A 70 28.96 2.28 -18.25
C HIS A 70 28.21 2.62 -19.53
N SER A 71 28.11 3.90 -19.86
CA SER A 71 27.47 4.39 -21.08
C SER A 71 28.45 5.21 -21.92
N ASP A 72 28.38 5.02 -23.23
CA ASP A 72 29.14 5.77 -24.22
C ASP A 72 28.17 6.34 -25.25
N SER A 73 27.91 7.65 -25.17
CA SER A 73 26.94 8.33 -26.03
C SER A 73 27.49 8.56 -27.46
N GLU A 74 28.82 8.52 -27.68
CA GLU A 74 29.42 8.66 -29.01
C GLU A 74 29.27 7.37 -29.81
N LYS A 75 29.41 6.23 -29.14
CA LYS A 75 29.24 4.90 -29.75
C LYS A 75 27.80 4.41 -29.72
N ASN A 76 26.91 5.09 -29.00
CA ASN A 76 25.54 4.64 -28.72
C ASN A 76 25.52 3.26 -28.03
N GLU A 77 26.36 3.09 -27.00
CA GLU A 77 26.56 1.84 -26.30
C GLU A 77 26.30 1.97 -24.78
N ILE A 78 25.82 0.88 -24.20
CA ILE A 78 25.79 0.68 -22.76
C ILE A 78 26.50 -0.64 -22.46
N SER A 79 27.27 -0.69 -21.37
CA SER A 79 27.76 -1.97 -20.86
C SER A 79 27.34 -2.17 -19.40
N ILE A 80 26.99 -3.42 -19.09
CA ILE A 80 26.69 -3.88 -17.72
C ILE A 80 27.65 -5.02 -17.42
N GLN A 81 28.44 -4.85 -16.36
CA GLN A 81 29.48 -5.81 -15.96
C GLN A 81 29.27 -6.24 -14.51
N ASP A 82 29.28 -7.53 -14.27
CA ASP A 82 29.39 -8.12 -12.94
C ASP A 82 30.77 -8.77 -12.74
N HIS A 83 31.15 -8.92 -11.49
CA HIS A 83 32.32 -9.68 -11.08
C HIS A 83 31.92 -11.01 -10.42
N GLY A 84 30.83 -11.60 -10.94
CA GLY A 84 30.23 -12.83 -10.45
C GLY A 84 30.93 -14.12 -10.92
N ILE A 85 30.13 -15.17 -10.99
CA ILE A 85 30.61 -16.53 -11.27
C ILE A 85 31.14 -16.73 -12.71
N GLY A 86 30.71 -15.88 -13.66
CA GLY A 86 30.99 -16.03 -15.09
C GLY A 86 30.44 -17.34 -15.68
N MET A 87 30.83 -17.66 -16.91
CA MET A 87 30.35 -18.88 -17.62
C MET A 87 31.47 -19.57 -18.35
N THR A 88 31.45 -20.90 -18.35
CA THR A 88 32.23 -21.73 -19.30
C THR A 88 31.56 -21.73 -20.67
N ARG A 89 32.22 -22.32 -21.69
CA ARG A 89 31.66 -22.45 -23.04
C ARG A 89 30.34 -23.24 -23.05
N GLU A 90 30.30 -24.33 -22.29
CA GLU A 90 29.12 -25.18 -22.17
C GLU A 90 27.96 -24.41 -21.48
N GLU A 91 28.27 -23.73 -20.37
CA GLU A 91 27.29 -22.91 -19.64
C GLU A 91 26.79 -21.72 -20.49
N LEU A 92 27.66 -21.14 -21.32
CA LEU A 92 27.29 -20.06 -22.23
C LEU A 92 26.28 -20.54 -23.30
N VAL A 93 26.54 -21.72 -23.91
CA VAL A 93 25.60 -22.34 -24.85
C VAL A 93 24.27 -22.71 -24.17
N GLU A 94 24.34 -23.27 -22.96
CA GLU A 94 23.14 -23.69 -22.23
C GLU A 94 22.29 -22.51 -21.79
N ASN A 95 22.89 -21.46 -21.19
CA ASN A 95 22.19 -20.33 -20.60
C ASN A 95 21.73 -19.25 -21.60
N LEU A 96 22.52 -19.02 -22.68
CA LEU A 96 22.19 -17.99 -23.69
C LEU A 96 21.77 -18.58 -25.04
N GLY A 97 22.06 -19.87 -25.29
CA GLY A 97 21.64 -20.54 -26.49
C GLY A 97 20.28 -21.25 -26.37
N THR A 98 19.73 -21.37 -25.15
CA THR A 98 18.44 -22.03 -24.92
C THR A 98 17.45 -21.04 -24.27
N ILE A 99 16.41 -20.67 -25.02
CA ILE A 99 15.36 -19.75 -24.52
C ILE A 99 14.57 -20.45 -23.41
N ALA A 100 14.24 -19.70 -22.34
CA ALA A 100 13.57 -20.18 -21.14
C ALA A 100 14.38 -21.21 -20.30
N HIS A 101 15.69 -21.26 -20.48
CA HIS A 101 16.59 -21.94 -19.57
C HIS A 101 17.11 -20.98 -18.50
N SER A 102 17.01 -21.38 -17.21
CA SER A 102 17.46 -20.54 -16.08
C SER A 102 18.55 -21.23 -15.27
N GLY A 103 19.78 -20.77 -15.42
CA GLY A 103 20.91 -21.23 -14.60
C GLY A 103 20.74 -20.89 -13.10
N SER A 104 19.97 -19.88 -12.76
CA SER A 104 19.62 -19.56 -11.35
C SER A 104 18.66 -20.59 -10.77
N LYS A 105 17.69 -21.06 -11.55
CA LYS A 105 16.76 -22.13 -11.13
C LYS A 105 17.48 -23.48 -10.93
N ALA A 106 18.38 -23.82 -11.83
CA ALA A 106 19.20 -25.04 -11.71
C ALA A 106 20.09 -24.99 -10.44
N PHE A 107 20.71 -23.84 -10.18
CA PHE A 107 21.52 -23.61 -8.99
C PHE A 107 20.71 -23.67 -7.69
N LEU A 108 19.53 -23.05 -7.65
CA LEU A 108 18.61 -23.14 -6.49
C LEU A 108 18.23 -24.60 -6.18
N LYS A 109 17.95 -25.40 -7.21
CA LYS A 109 17.61 -26.80 -7.04
C LYS A 109 18.78 -27.59 -6.43
N ALA A 110 20.01 -27.35 -6.88
CA ALA A 110 21.20 -27.99 -6.34
C ALA A 110 21.44 -27.64 -4.86
N ILE A 111 21.23 -26.38 -4.48
CA ILE A 111 21.32 -25.90 -3.07
C ILE A 111 20.25 -26.56 -2.20
N GLN A 112 19.00 -26.61 -2.66
CA GLN A 112 17.91 -27.25 -1.91
C GLN A 112 18.18 -28.75 -1.68
N GLU A 113 18.75 -29.43 -2.66
CA GLU A 113 19.14 -30.84 -2.53
C GLU A 113 20.30 -31.05 -1.52
N SER A 114 21.14 -30.03 -1.29
CA SER A 114 22.17 -30.04 -0.24
C SER A 114 21.66 -29.69 1.16
N GLY A 115 20.39 -29.33 1.28
CA GLY A 115 19.75 -28.98 2.57
C GLY A 115 19.97 -27.52 3.01
N GLU A 116 20.55 -26.69 2.18
CA GLU A 116 20.75 -25.27 2.42
C GLU A 116 19.61 -24.45 1.81
N LYS A 117 19.30 -23.30 2.44
CA LYS A 117 18.35 -22.33 1.91
C LYS A 117 19.12 -21.13 1.35
N ASN A 118 18.97 -20.84 0.07
CA ASN A 118 19.39 -19.57 -0.50
C ASN A 118 18.18 -18.89 -1.18
N GLU A 119 17.67 -17.87 -0.52
CA GLU A 119 16.47 -17.14 -0.93
C GLU A 119 16.78 -15.88 -1.77
N ASN A 120 18.08 -15.59 -2.00
CA ASN A 120 18.51 -14.33 -2.59
C ASN A 120 18.52 -14.30 -4.13
N LEU A 121 18.32 -15.42 -4.82
CA LEU A 121 18.33 -15.44 -6.28
C LEU A 121 17.01 -14.93 -6.87
N ILE A 122 17.13 -14.06 -7.89
CA ILE A 122 16.05 -13.29 -8.50
C ILE A 122 15.54 -13.99 -9.77
N GLY A 123 16.44 -14.40 -10.67
CA GLY A 123 16.13 -14.91 -12.02
C GLY A 123 15.58 -16.34 -12.03
N GLN A 124 14.35 -16.53 -12.50
CA GLN A 124 13.68 -17.84 -12.49
C GLN A 124 13.19 -18.31 -13.87
N PHE A 125 12.97 -17.39 -14.82
CA PHE A 125 12.27 -17.68 -16.07
C PHE A 125 13.17 -17.93 -17.27
N GLY A 126 14.44 -17.48 -17.25
CA GLY A 126 15.40 -17.67 -18.34
C GLY A 126 15.06 -16.89 -19.62
N VAL A 127 14.24 -15.84 -19.53
CA VAL A 127 13.87 -14.98 -20.66
C VAL A 127 14.29 -13.53 -20.48
N GLY A 128 14.63 -13.09 -19.27
CA GLY A 128 14.93 -11.70 -18.96
C GLY A 128 16.10 -11.13 -19.79
N PHE A 129 17.12 -11.93 -20.06
CA PHE A 129 18.26 -11.52 -20.89
C PHE A 129 17.81 -11.03 -22.27
N TYR A 130 16.85 -11.72 -22.91
CA TYR A 130 16.45 -11.39 -24.29
C TYR A 130 15.66 -10.08 -24.39
N SER A 131 15.22 -9.50 -23.26
CA SER A 131 14.60 -8.17 -23.24
C SER A 131 15.51 -7.07 -23.83
N VAL A 132 16.83 -7.27 -23.79
CA VAL A 132 17.83 -6.38 -24.37
C VAL A 132 17.58 -6.10 -25.87
N PHE A 133 17.08 -7.06 -26.63
CA PHE A 133 16.82 -6.92 -28.07
C PHE A 133 15.61 -6.01 -28.38
N MET A 134 14.84 -5.60 -27.37
CA MET A 134 13.85 -4.52 -27.55
C MET A 134 14.52 -3.22 -27.98
N VAL A 135 15.71 -2.92 -27.45
CA VAL A 135 16.42 -1.65 -27.56
C VAL A 135 17.74 -1.76 -28.34
N ALA A 136 18.27 -2.96 -28.51
CA ALA A 136 19.59 -3.20 -29.13
C ALA A 136 19.47 -3.65 -30.58
N ASP A 137 20.40 -3.18 -31.43
CA ASP A 137 20.70 -3.73 -32.76
C ASP A 137 21.54 -5.00 -32.65
N SER A 138 22.46 -5.05 -31.68
CA SER A 138 23.28 -6.23 -31.37
C SER A 138 23.77 -6.21 -29.93
N VAL A 139 24.16 -7.37 -29.44
CA VAL A 139 24.66 -7.55 -28.07
C VAL A 139 25.89 -8.44 -28.10
N ASP A 140 26.95 -8.02 -27.38
CA ASP A 140 28.15 -8.81 -27.13
C ASP A 140 28.24 -9.15 -25.64
N VAL A 141 28.41 -10.42 -25.32
CA VAL A 141 28.55 -10.93 -23.95
C VAL A 141 29.95 -11.50 -23.75
N TYR A 142 30.80 -10.75 -23.06
CA TYR A 142 32.12 -11.16 -22.66
C TYR A 142 32.05 -11.87 -21.31
N THR A 143 32.61 -13.07 -21.19
CA THR A 143 32.55 -13.82 -19.93
C THR A 143 33.80 -14.62 -19.67
N ARG A 144 34.15 -14.75 -18.39
CA ARG A 144 35.19 -15.63 -17.89
C ARG A 144 34.72 -16.30 -16.62
N SER A 145 34.78 -17.65 -16.62
CA SER A 145 34.36 -18.46 -15.48
C SER A 145 35.26 -18.22 -14.25
N TRP A 146 34.71 -18.43 -13.05
CA TRP A 146 35.41 -18.40 -11.76
C TRP A 146 36.54 -19.47 -11.66
N LYS A 147 36.51 -20.47 -12.51
CA LYS A 147 37.53 -21.54 -12.55
C LYS A 147 38.86 -20.99 -13.05
N THR A 148 39.95 -21.35 -12.39
CA THR A 148 41.30 -20.83 -12.70
C THR A 148 41.76 -21.08 -14.12
N GLU A 149 41.29 -22.15 -14.76
CA GLU A 149 41.62 -22.54 -16.14
C GLU A 149 40.58 -22.08 -17.16
N GLY A 150 39.65 -21.15 -16.75
CA GLY A 150 38.55 -20.69 -17.58
C GLY A 150 39.03 -19.84 -18.76
N GLU A 151 38.55 -20.16 -19.97
CA GLU A 151 38.75 -19.37 -21.19
C GLU A 151 37.99 -18.04 -21.11
N ALA A 152 38.53 -16.99 -21.74
CA ALA A 152 37.82 -15.75 -21.97
C ALA A 152 37.03 -15.88 -23.28
N LEU A 153 35.72 -15.68 -23.23
CA LEU A 153 34.81 -15.92 -24.34
C LEU A 153 33.97 -14.67 -24.65
N CYS A 154 33.63 -14.50 -25.92
CA CYS A 154 32.65 -13.52 -26.38
C CYS A 154 31.53 -14.23 -27.15
N TRP A 155 30.30 -14.06 -26.70
CA TRP A 155 29.08 -14.48 -27.37
C TRP A 155 28.45 -13.23 -28.02
N SER A 156 28.06 -13.30 -29.30
CA SER A 156 27.50 -12.16 -30.05
C SER A 156 26.22 -12.57 -30.78
N SER A 157 25.20 -11.71 -30.76
CA SER A 157 23.95 -11.91 -31.50
C SER A 157 23.28 -10.57 -31.83
N ASP A 158 22.52 -10.55 -32.94
CA ASP A 158 21.62 -9.47 -33.34
C ASP A 158 20.15 -9.77 -33.00
N GLY A 159 19.89 -10.89 -32.29
CA GLY A 159 18.52 -11.32 -31.96
C GLY A 159 17.74 -11.95 -33.12
N SER A 160 18.37 -12.18 -34.28
CA SER A 160 17.71 -12.77 -35.47
C SER A 160 17.53 -14.29 -35.41
N GLY A 161 17.96 -14.92 -34.28
CA GLY A 161 17.81 -16.34 -34.04
C GLY A 161 19.09 -17.14 -34.18
N SER A 162 20.26 -16.49 -34.38
CA SER A 162 21.56 -17.07 -34.37
C SER A 162 22.53 -16.30 -33.48
N TYR A 163 23.62 -16.94 -33.08
CA TYR A 163 24.70 -16.34 -32.30
C TYR A 163 26.07 -16.96 -32.68
N GLU A 164 27.13 -16.25 -32.32
CA GLU A 164 28.51 -16.70 -32.49
C GLU A 164 29.21 -16.73 -31.12
N ILE A 165 30.14 -17.65 -30.94
CA ILE A 165 31.04 -17.69 -29.77
C ILE A 165 32.49 -17.68 -30.26
N LYS A 166 33.30 -16.74 -29.76
CA LYS A 166 34.70 -16.56 -30.07
C LYS A 166 35.54 -16.57 -28.80
N GLU A 167 36.77 -17.06 -28.87
CA GLU A 167 37.75 -16.83 -27.81
C GLU A 167 38.27 -15.40 -27.89
N VAL A 168 38.53 -14.81 -26.72
CA VAL A 168 39.05 -13.45 -26.59
C VAL A 168 40.48 -13.51 -26.10
N GLU A 169 41.39 -12.91 -26.87
CA GLU A 169 42.83 -12.89 -26.52
C GLU A 169 43.15 -11.90 -25.37
N GLU A 170 42.27 -10.91 -25.14
CA GLU A 170 42.45 -9.95 -24.07
C GLU A 170 42.16 -10.56 -22.69
N ALA A 171 42.93 -10.12 -21.70
CA ALA A 171 42.73 -10.58 -20.33
C ALA A 171 41.42 -9.98 -19.77
N LEU A 172 40.37 -10.81 -19.69
CA LEU A 172 39.11 -10.45 -19.05
C LEU A 172 39.19 -10.80 -17.55
N ASP A 173 38.59 -9.91 -16.77
CA ASP A 173 38.27 -10.21 -15.36
C ASP A 173 37.23 -11.33 -15.26
N ARG A 174 37.23 -12.04 -14.12
CA ARG A 174 36.15 -12.99 -13.78
C ARG A 174 34.82 -12.30 -13.77
N GLY A 175 33.77 -12.95 -14.30
CA GLY A 175 32.40 -12.48 -14.34
C GLY A 175 31.88 -12.36 -15.76
N THR A 176 30.91 -11.47 -15.95
CA THR A 176 30.27 -11.24 -17.26
C THR A 176 30.12 -9.76 -17.53
N LYS A 177 30.49 -9.34 -18.75
CA LYS A 177 30.27 -7.97 -19.27
C LYS A 177 29.38 -8.05 -20.50
N ILE A 178 28.23 -7.42 -20.46
CA ILE A 178 27.29 -7.32 -21.58
C ILE A 178 27.45 -5.94 -22.20
N VAL A 179 27.79 -5.86 -23.48
CA VAL A 179 27.86 -4.65 -24.28
C VAL A 179 26.64 -4.61 -25.19
N ILE A 180 25.91 -3.53 -25.15
CA ILE A 180 24.61 -3.35 -25.80
C ILE A 180 24.79 -2.22 -26.81
N HIS A 181 24.69 -2.54 -28.10
CA HIS A 181 24.70 -1.57 -29.19
C HIS A 181 23.27 -1.11 -29.43
N LEU A 182 22.92 0.09 -28.94
CA LEU A 182 21.54 0.58 -28.94
C LEU A 182 21.08 0.99 -30.34
N LYS A 183 19.81 0.78 -30.64
CA LYS A 183 19.12 1.40 -31.76
C LYS A 183 19.08 2.92 -31.56
N ASP A 184 19.16 3.69 -32.63
CA ASP A 184 19.16 5.16 -32.57
C ASP A 184 17.94 5.73 -31.82
N SER A 185 16.79 5.07 -31.89
CA SER A 185 15.56 5.46 -31.20
C SER A 185 15.63 5.35 -29.68
N TYR A 186 16.64 4.67 -29.12
CA TYR A 186 16.82 4.43 -27.69
C TYR A 186 18.11 5.03 -27.14
N LYS A 187 18.68 6.01 -27.82
CA LYS A 187 19.89 6.72 -27.41
C LYS A 187 19.78 7.38 -26.03
N GLU A 188 18.57 7.69 -25.58
CA GLU A 188 18.31 8.22 -24.25
C GLU A 188 18.91 7.38 -23.10
N PHE A 189 19.02 6.07 -23.28
CA PHE A 189 19.63 5.19 -22.28
C PHE A 189 21.15 5.35 -22.14
N THR A 190 21.83 6.09 -23.03
CA THR A 190 23.23 6.46 -22.82
C THR A 190 23.41 7.63 -21.86
N GLU A 191 22.33 8.32 -21.49
CA GLU A 191 22.35 9.43 -20.54
C GLU A 191 22.48 8.91 -19.11
N LYS A 192 23.52 9.37 -18.41
CA LYS A 192 23.80 8.96 -17.02
C LYS A 192 22.59 9.12 -16.10
N THR A 193 21.92 10.26 -16.17
CA THR A 193 20.75 10.56 -15.33
C THR A 193 19.57 9.61 -15.59
N ARG A 194 19.38 9.19 -16.86
CA ARG A 194 18.36 8.21 -17.22
C ARG A 194 18.67 6.83 -16.62
N LEU A 195 19.94 6.39 -16.77
CA LEU A 195 20.38 5.12 -16.17
C LEU A 195 20.22 5.11 -14.65
N GLU A 196 20.66 6.17 -13.96
CA GLU A 196 20.51 6.30 -12.51
C GLU A 196 19.04 6.26 -12.09
N THR A 197 18.15 6.91 -12.81
CA THR A 197 16.71 6.90 -12.53
C THR A 197 16.14 5.49 -12.64
N VAL A 198 16.42 4.77 -13.72
CA VAL A 198 15.93 3.40 -13.93
C VAL A 198 16.50 2.44 -12.87
N ILE A 199 17.80 2.54 -12.58
CA ILE A 199 18.44 1.68 -11.57
C ILE A 199 17.86 1.97 -10.18
N ASN A 200 17.66 3.22 -9.81
CA ASN A 200 17.07 3.59 -8.53
C ASN A 200 15.61 3.13 -8.39
N ASN A 201 14.84 3.14 -9.48
CA ASN A 201 13.46 2.67 -9.43
C ASN A 201 13.37 1.15 -9.23
N TYR A 202 14.13 0.38 -10.01
CA TYR A 202 13.94 -1.08 -10.06
C TYR A 202 14.95 -1.89 -9.25
N SER A 203 16.14 -1.34 -8.98
CA SER A 203 17.30 -2.09 -8.47
C SER A 203 17.96 -1.46 -7.24
N ALA A 204 17.31 -0.45 -6.62
CA ALA A 204 17.85 0.29 -5.47
C ALA A 204 18.23 -0.61 -4.27
N PHE A 205 17.60 -1.78 -4.14
CA PHE A 205 17.74 -2.68 -2.99
C PHE A 205 18.57 -3.94 -3.29
N ILE A 206 19.25 -3.95 -4.43
CA ILE A 206 20.21 -5.02 -4.74
C ILE A 206 21.37 -4.97 -3.75
N GLN A 207 21.81 -6.14 -3.33
CA GLN A 207 22.77 -6.29 -2.23
C GLN A 207 24.18 -5.82 -2.58
N PHE A 208 24.54 -5.83 -3.87
CA PHE A 208 25.88 -5.51 -4.35
C PHE A 208 25.98 -4.03 -4.77
N PRO A 209 27.13 -3.36 -4.52
CA PRO A 209 27.34 -2.00 -4.98
C PRO A 209 27.17 -1.88 -6.50
N ILE A 210 26.40 -0.89 -6.94
CA ILE A 210 26.22 -0.54 -8.35
C ILE A 210 26.96 0.76 -8.63
N GLN A 211 27.77 0.77 -9.66
CA GLN A 211 28.47 1.96 -10.15
C GLN A 211 27.92 2.34 -11.53
N VAL A 212 27.69 3.65 -11.74
CA VAL A 212 27.32 4.20 -13.07
C VAL A 212 28.40 5.18 -13.46
N ASN A 213 29.09 4.90 -14.57
CA ASN A 213 30.23 5.69 -15.06
C ASN A 213 31.24 5.98 -13.93
N ASP A 214 31.66 4.92 -13.22
CA ASP A 214 32.62 4.91 -12.09
C ASP A 214 32.14 5.62 -10.82
N GLU A 215 30.95 6.16 -10.77
CA GLU A 215 30.35 6.73 -9.56
C GLU A 215 29.44 5.71 -8.89
N THR A 216 29.70 5.41 -7.61
CA THR A 216 28.86 4.48 -6.85
C THR A 216 27.52 5.11 -6.54
N LEU A 217 26.44 4.45 -6.96
CA LEU A 217 25.09 4.86 -6.58
C LEU A 217 24.87 4.69 -5.10
N LYS A 218 24.17 5.63 -4.51
CA LYS A 218 23.72 5.52 -3.11
C LYS A 218 22.61 4.47 -3.06
N THR A 219 22.98 3.21 -2.83
CA THR A 219 22.01 2.14 -2.61
C THR A 219 21.59 2.12 -1.14
N MET A 220 20.31 1.90 -0.91
CA MET A 220 19.80 1.63 0.44
C MET A 220 19.62 0.13 0.61
N GLY A 221 20.05 -0.42 1.75
CA GLY A 221 19.75 -1.81 2.05
C GLY A 221 18.24 -2.06 2.19
N ALA A 222 17.78 -3.26 1.86
CA ALA A 222 16.40 -3.67 2.06
C ALA A 222 16.07 -3.74 3.57
N LEU A 223 15.73 -2.60 4.16
CA LEU A 223 15.49 -2.47 5.60
C LEU A 223 14.41 -3.43 6.11
N TRP A 224 13.39 -3.71 5.29
CA TRP A 224 12.28 -4.60 5.64
C TRP A 224 12.70 -6.05 5.87
N LEU A 225 13.91 -6.44 5.44
CA LEU A 225 14.48 -7.78 5.66
C LEU A 225 15.40 -7.83 6.86
N LYS A 226 15.85 -6.68 7.39
CA LYS A 226 16.71 -6.63 8.58
C LYS A 226 15.92 -6.88 9.85
N ASN A 227 16.61 -7.35 10.89
CA ASN A 227 15.99 -7.43 12.21
C ASN A 227 15.73 -6.01 12.74
N LYS A 228 14.55 -5.76 13.27
CA LYS A 228 14.15 -4.45 13.84
C LYS A 228 15.12 -3.89 14.89
N LYS A 229 15.77 -4.79 15.63
CA LYS A 229 16.72 -4.41 16.70
C LYS A 229 18.02 -3.84 16.17
N ASP A 230 18.32 -4.11 14.90
CA ASP A 230 19.56 -3.72 14.26
C ASP A 230 19.39 -2.46 13.39
N ILE A 231 18.21 -1.81 13.46
CA ILE A 231 17.86 -0.63 12.66
C ILE A 231 17.59 0.53 13.61
N SER A 232 18.25 1.65 13.40
CA SER A 232 18.02 2.89 14.13
C SER A 232 16.80 3.66 13.57
N ASP A 233 16.24 4.56 14.38
CA ASP A 233 15.13 5.43 13.97
C ASP A 233 15.56 6.34 12.80
N GLU A 234 16.81 6.76 12.76
CA GLU A 234 17.39 7.56 11.68
C GLU A 234 17.40 6.78 10.35
N GLU A 235 17.78 5.48 10.37
CA GLU A 235 17.72 4.64 9.17
C GLU A 235 16.28 4.47 8.66
N TYR A 236 15.30 4.33 9.56
CA TYR A 236 13.89 4.29 9.15
C TYR A 236 13.43 5.60 8.51
N LYS A 237 13.81 6.76 9.05
CA LYS A 237 13.47 8.07 8.50
C LYS A 237 14.13 8.32 7.14
N GLU A 238 15.41 7.98 7.01
CA GLU A 238 16.14 8.10 5.73
C GLU A 238 15.50 7.19 4.67
N PHE A 239 15.16 5.96 5.05
CA PHE A 239 14.48 5.02 4.16
C PHE A 239 13.13 5.57 3.70
N TYR A 240 12.31 6.10 4.62
CA TYR A 240 11.03 6.72 4.29
C TYR A 240 11.19 7.85 3.28
N LYS A 241 12.13 8.77 3.51
CA LYS A 241 12.40 9.89 2.59
C LYS A 241 12.83 9.41 1.21
N PHE A 242 13.67 8.39 1.18
CA PHE A 242 14.13 7.80 -0.08
C PHE A 242 12.99 7.13 -0.85
N GLN A 243 12.27 6.21 -0.20
CA GLN A 243 11.22 5.40 -0.83
C GLN A 243 10.00 6.22 -1.24
N SER A 244 9.59 7.15 -0.39
CA SER A 244 8.37 7.94 -0.60
C SER A 244 8.63 9.26 -1.31
N LYS A 245 9.91 9.59 -1.63
CA LYS A 245 10.32 10.89 -2.16
C LYS A 245 9.81 12.04 -1.27
N ALA A 246 9.71 11.79 0.04
CA ALA A 246 9.14 12.69 1.04
C ALA A 246 10.18 13.67 1.59
N PHE A 247 9.72 14.85 1.99
CA PHE A 247 10.57 15.89 2.61
C PHE A 247 10.44 15.94 4.13
N ASP A 248 9.35 15.34 4.67
CA ASP A 248 9.07 15.23 6.09
C ASP A 248 9.64 13.95 6.71
N ASP A 249 9.55 13.83 8.03
CA ASP A 249 9.79 12.58 8.75
C ASP A 249 8.47 11.78 8.86
N PRO A 250 8.50 10.46 8.94
CA PRO A 250 7.30 9.67 9.23
C PRO A 250 6.89 9.89 10.70
N GLN A 251 5.58 9.91 10.97
CA GLN A 251 5.08 10.00 12.33
C GLN A 251 5.37 8.72 13.14
N PHE A 252 5.16 7.58 12.51
CA PHE A 252 5.51 6.24 13.00
C PHE A 252 5.51 5.24 11.84
N TRP A 253 5.97 4.01 12.11
CA TRP A 253 6.04 2.95 11.09
C TRP A 253 5.66 1.59 11.66
N LEU A 254 5.21 0.73 10.78
CA LEU A 254 4.96 -0.68 11.02
C LEU A 254 5.97 -1.52 10.24
N HIS A 255 6.89 -2.15 10.93
CA HIS A 255 7.82 -3.13 10.36
C HIS A 255 7.42 -4.52 10.85
N PHE A 256 7.08 -5.45 9.96
CA PHE A 256 6.79 -6.81 10.36
C PHE A 256 7.19 -7.83 9.29
N ASN A 257 7.51 -9.03 9.76
CA ASN A 257 7.83 -10.19 8.95
C ASN A 257 6.89 -11.32 9.36
N ALA A 258 6.45 -12.13 8.41
CA ALA A 258 5.62 -13.30 8.61
C ALA A 258 6.01 -14.37 7.59
N ASP A 259 6.14 -15.63 8.05
CA ASP A 259 6.56 -16.76 7.22
C ASP A 259 5.39 -17.68 6.84
N ALA A 260 4.24 -17.52 7.49
CA ALA A 260 3.05 -18.35 7.25
C ALA A 260 1.76 -17.55 7.47
N PRO A 261 0.70 -17.79 6.69
CA PRO A 261 0.59 -18.72 5.55
C PRO A 261 1.23 -18.22 4.25
N LEU A 262 1.82 -17.02 4.26
CA LEU A 262 2.56 -16.39 3.18
C LEU A 262 3.80 -15.74 3.78
N GLU A 263 4.89 -15.80 3.05
CA GLU A 263 6.08 -15.00 3.37
C GLU A 263 5.80 -13.54 3.03
N ILE A 264 5.77 -12.70 4.06
CA ILE A 264 5.50 -11.25 3.93
C ILE A 264 6.56 -10.49 4.74
N ASN A 265 7.28 -9.63 4.08
CA ASN A 265 8.18 -8.68 4.70
C ASN A 265 7.64 -7.28 4.38
N ALA A 266 7.23 -6.52 5.39
CA ALA A 266 6.59 -5.23 5.18
C ALA A 266 7.15 -4.14 6.09
N LEU A 267 7.34 -2.97 5.49
CA LEU A 267 7.70 -1.74 6.18
C LEU A 267 6.78 -0.63 5.68
N LEU A 268 5.79 -0.29 6.52
CA LEU A 268 4.77 0.71 6.22
C LEU A 268 4.97 1.93 7.10
N PHE A 269 4.93 3.11 6.51
CA PHE A 269 5.08 4.39 7.19
C PHE A 269 3.77 5.16 7.18
N THR A 270 3.48 5.81 8.31
CA THR A 270 2.46 6.85 8.41
C THR A 270 3.16 8.19 8.27
N PRO A 271 2.84 9.00 7.25
CA PRO A 271 3.39 10.34 7.10
C PRO A 271 3.06 11.25 8.28
N THR A 272 3.77 12.35 8.43
CA THR A 272 3.39 13.39 9.40
C THR A 272 2.28 14.27 8.84
N GLU A 273 2.28 14.57 7.52
CA GLU A 273 1.32 15.47 6.91
C GLU A 273 0.34 14.76 5.97
N ASN A 274 -0.92 15.21 6.00
CA ASN A 274 -1.96 14.77 5.07
C ASN A 274 -1.98 15.71 3.86
N MET A 275 -1.44 15.27 2.74
CA MET A 275 -1.35 16.08 1.51
C MET A 275 -2.73 16.40 0.90
N GLU A 276 -3.75 15.55 1.08
CA GLU A 276 -5.12 15.86 0.63
C GLU A 276 -5.70 17.07 1.37
N GLY A 277 -5.33 17.26 2.63
CA GLY A 277 -5.76 18.41 3.43
C GLY A 277 -5.26 19.76 2.90
N PHE A 278 -4.20 19.76 2.09
CA PHE A 278 -3.67 20.97 1.43
C PHE A 278 -4.32 21.26 0.07
N GLY A 279 -5.27 20.44 -0.38
CA GLY A 279 -5.97 20.66 -1.64
C GLY A 279 -5.25 20.18 -2.89
N PHE A 280 -4.21 19.33 -2.75
CA PHE A 280 -3.48 18.74 -3.88
C PHE A 280 -4.25 17.60 -4.60
N GLY A 281 -5.51 17.39 -4.24
CA GLY A 281 -6.33 16.31 -4.78
C GLY A 281 -6.15 15.00 -4.00
N ARG A 282 -6.79 13.93 -4.51
CA ARG A 282 -6.74 12.61 -3.88
C ARG A 282 -5.36 11.98 -4.07
N MET A 283 -4.79 11.44 -3.00
CA MET A 283 -3.50 10.73 -3.05
C MET A 283 -3.68 9.35 -3.67
N GLU A 284 -2.71 8.95 -4.49
CA GLU A 284 -2.56 7.56 -4.91
C GLU A 284 -1.94 6.71 -3.79
N PRO A 285 -2.27 5.40 -3.72
CA PRO A 285 -1.64 4.48 -2.78
C PRO A 285 -0.12 4.47 -2.97
N GLY A 286 0.64 4.67 -1.90
CA GLY A 286 2.10 4.80 -1.96
C GLY A 286 2.85 3.63 -1.33
N VAL A 287 2.29 2.42 -1.37
CA VAL A 287 2.93 1.19 -0.89
C VAL A 287 3.30 0.32 -2.08
N SER A 288 4.60 0.25 -2.35
CA SER A 288 5.13 -0.50 -3.50
C SER A 288 5.28 -1.99 -3.19
N LEU A 289 5.08 -2.82 -4.21
CA LEU A 289 5.16 -4.27 -4.14
C LEU A 289 6.47 -4.77 -4.72
N TYR A 290 7.19 -5.54 -3.94
CA TYR A 290 8.45 -6.19 -4.31
C TYR A 290 8.31 -7.71 -4.28
N CYS A 291 9.14 -8.37 -5.06
CA CYS A 291 9.42 -9.79 -4.92
C CYS A 291 10.92 -9.99 -4.91
N LYS A 292 11.45 -10.52 -3.80
CA LYS A 292 12.89 -10.74 -3.63
C LYS A 292 13.72 -9.48 -3.92
N LYS A 293 13.31 -8.34 -3.36
CA LYS A 293 13.95 -7.01 -3.49
C LYS A 293 13.83 -6.35 -4.88
N VAL A 294 13.16 -6.97 -5.83
CA VAL A 294 12.90 -6.41 -7.17
C VAL A 294 11.52 -5.79 -7.20
N LEU A 295 11.42 -4.56 -7.66
CA LEU A 295 10.15 -3.86 -7.83
C LEU A 295 9.27 -4.58 -8.86
N ILE A 296 8.04 -4.91 -8.47
CA ILE A 296 7.02 -5.51 -9.31
C ILE A 296 6.00 -4.45 -9.75
N ASP A 297 5.54 -3.65 -8.80
CA ASP A 297 4.56 -2.61 -9.05
C ASP A 297 4.77 -1.47 -8.04
N GLU A 298 4.90 -0.24 -8.52
CA GLU A 298 5.10 0.94 -7.66
C GLU A 298 3.80 1.30 -6.92
N GLU A 299 2.64 1.11 -7.58
CA GLU A 299 1.32 1.48 -7.07
C GLU A 299 0.29 0.35 -7.27
N PRO A 300 0.50 -0.81 -6.63
CA PRO A 300 -0.33 -1.99 -6.85
C PRO A 300 -1.78 -1.77 -6.39
N LYS A 301 -2.71 -1.95 -7.32
CA LYS A 301 -4.13 -1.85 -7.02
C LYS A 301 -4.55 -2.90 -6.00
N ASN A 302 -5.33 -2.49 -5.01
CA ASN A 302 -5.89 -3.35 -3.98
C ASN A 302 -4.88 -4.03 -3.03
N LEU A 303 -3.62 -3.63 -3.01
CA LEU A 303 -2.65 -4.12 -2.01
C LEU A 303 -3.00 -3.63 -0.61
N ILE A 304 -3.46 -2.40 -0.51
CA ILE A 304 -4.04 -1.80 0.70
C ILE A 304 -5.44 -1.26 0.37
N PRO A 305 -6.36 -1.15 1.35
CA PRO A 305 -7.64 -0.52 1.13
C PRO A 305 -7.50 0.96 0.75
N GLU A 306 -8.41 1.48 -0.05
CA GLU A 306 -8.46 2.87 -0.47
C GLU A 306 -8.42 3.88 0.70
N TRP A 307 -9.04 3.53 1.81
CA TRP A 307 -9.03 4.36 3.01
C TRP A 307 -7.69 4.34 3.76
N LEU A 308 -6.71 3.52 3.34
CA LEU A 308 -5.32 3.54 3.82
C LEU A 308 -4.34 4.16 2.80
N ARG A 309 -4.81 4.83 1.75
CA ARG A 309 -3.99 5.42 0.67
C ARG A 309 -2.93 6.41 1.13
N PHE A 310 -3.04 6.91 2.36
CA PHE A 310 -2.01 7.76 2.95
C PHE A 310 -0.74 7.00 3.34
N LEU A 311 -0.80 5.67 3.47
CA LEU A 311 0.37 4.86 3.82
C LEU A 311 1.43 4.91 2.71
N ARG A 312 2.67 4.86 3.14
CA ARG A 312 3.85 4.80 2.28
C ARG A 312 4.70 3.60 2.68
N GLY A 313 5.53 3.09 1.77
CA GLY A 313 6.48 2.05 2.11
C GLY A 313 6.52 0.88 1.14
N VAL A 314 6.89 -0.28 1.65
CA VAL A 314 7.17 -1.48 0.83
C VAL A 314 6.54 -2.72 1.43
N VAL A 315 6.12 -3.61 0.54
CA VAL A 315 5.74 -4.99 0.83
C VAL A 315 6.52 -5.89 -0.10
N ASP A 316 7.26 -6.85 0.46
CA ASP A 316 8.03 -7.85 -0.30
C ASP A 316 7.53 -9.25 0.06
N SER A 317 7.26 -10.07 -0.96
CA SER A 317 6.82 -11.46 -0.78
C SER A 317 7.45 -12.34 -1.85
N SER A 318 8.11 -13.42 -1.42
CA SER A 318 8.69 -14.42 -2.33
C SER A 318 7.65 -15.39 -2.91
N ASP A 319 6.46 -15.46 -2.28
CA ASP A 319 5.36 -16.33 -2.70
C ASP A 319 4.53 -15.77 -3.87
N LEU A 320 4.87 -14.56 -4.34
CA LEU A 320 4.16 -13.94 -5.46
C LEU A 320 4.30 -14.77 -6.74
N PRO A 321 3.20 -15.27 -7.33
CA PRO A 321 3.22 -15.87 -8.64
C PRO A 321 3.47 -14.77 -9.67
N LEU A 322 4.74 -14.54 -9.97
CA LEU A 322 5.14 -13.56 -10.97
C LEU A 322 4.75 -14.09 -12.36
N ASN A 323 4.17 -13.22 -13.19
CA ASN A 323 4.19 -13.47 -14.62
C ASN A 323 5.64 -13.40 -15.13
N ILE A 324 5.88 -13.88 -16.34
CA ILE A 324 7.22 -13.93 -16.92
C ILE A 324 7.83 -12.52 -17.03
N SER A 325 7.02 -11.48 -17.27
CA SER A 325 7.49 -10.08 -17.38
C SER A 325 7.70 -9.38 -16.03
N ARG A 326 7.16 -9.92 -14.94
CA ARG A 326 7.16 -9.27 -13.62
C ARG A 326 6.56 -7.85 -13.61
N GLU A 327 5.74 -7.49 -14.59
CA GLU A 327 5.12 -6.16 -14.70
C GLU A 327 3.72 -6.12 -14.09
N SER A 328 3.12 -7.24 -13.82
CA SER A 328 1.80 -7.29 -13.21
C SER A 328 1.58 -8.56 -12.40
N MET A 329 0.82 -8.43 -11.33
CA MET A 329 0.31 -9.58 -10.58
C MET A 329 -0.97 -10.09 -11.22
N GLN A 330 -0.97 -11.35 -11.65
CA GLN A 330 -2.16 -12.00 -12.22
C GLN A 330 -3.10 -12.61 -11.15
N ASP A 331 -2.61 -12.84 -9.93
CA ASP A 331 -3.41 -13.49 -8.87
C ASP A 331 -4.03 -12.47 -7.91
N SER A 332 -5.27 -12.08 -8.22
CA SER A 332 -6.08 -11.23 -7.36
C SER A 332 -6.34 -11.84 -5.97
N THR A 333 -6.30 -13.16 -5.84
CA THR A 333 -6.55 -13.89 -4.57
C THR A 333 -5.40 -13.66 -3.60
N LEU A 334 -4.17 -13.66 -4.08
CA LEU A 334 -3.00 -13.43 -3.24
C LEU A 334 -2.92 -11.97 -2.79
N VAL A 335 -3.17 -11.02 -3.70
CA VAL A 335 -3.26 -9.59 -3.33
C VAL A 335 -4.30 -9.38 -2.24
N GLN A 336 -5.47 -10.01 -2.35
CA GLN A 336 -6.50 -9.93 -1.32
C GLN A 336 -6.05 -10.52 0.03
N LYS A 337 -5.26 -11.59 0.02
CA LYS A 337 -4.69 -12.15 1.25
C LYS A 337 -3.67 -11.19 1.88
N LEU A 338 -2.78 -10.61 1.06
CA LEU A 338 -1.83 -9.58 1.50
C LEU A 338 -2.59 -8.38 2.10
N ASN A 339 -3.58 -7.85 1.38
CA ASN A 339 -4.43 -6.76 1.85
C ASN A 339 -5.01 -7.04 3.24
N LYS A 340 -5.63 -8.20 3.45
CA LYS A 340 -6.21 -8.59 4.74
C LYS A 340 -5.17 -8.62 5.86
N VAL A 341 -3.99 -9.18 5.59
CA VAL A 341 -2.91 -9.25 6.59
C VAL A 341 -2.38 -7.86 6.92
N LEU A 342 -2.08 -7.05 5.91
CA LEU A 342 -1.56 -5.69 6.06
C LEU A 342 -2.55 -4.81 6.83
N THR A 343 -3.80 -4.80 6.41
CA THR A 343 -4.87 -4.01 7.06
C THR A 343 -5.04 -4.41 8.52
N LYS A 344 -5.14 -5.70 8.80
CA LYS A 344 -5.29 -6.19 10.18
C LYS A 344 -4.08 -5.81 11.06
N ARG A 345 -2.86 -5.91 10.53
CA ARG A 345 -1.64 -5.56 11.27
C ARG A 345 -1.56 -4.06 11.55
N TYR A 346 -1.92 -3.25 10.56
CA TYR A 346 -1.92 -1.80 10.72
C TYR A 346 -3.00 -1.32 11.70
N LEU A 347 -4.22 -1.83 11.60
CA LEU A 347 -5.28 -1.53 12.58
C LEU A 347 -4.86 -1.91 14.01
N LYS A 348 -4.25 -3.08 14.19
CA LYS A 348 -3.73 -3.48 15.50
C LYS A 348 -2.67 -2.51 16.01
N GLN A 349 -1.78 -2.00 15.15
CA GLN A 349 -0.81 -0.98 15.55
C GLN A 349 -1.50 0.32 15.99
N LEU A 350 -2.53 0.77 15.26
CA LEU A 350 -3.31 1.94 15.65
C LEU A 350 -4.00 1.76 17.01
N GLU A 351 -4.57 0.57 17.29
CA GLU A 351 -5.14 0.23 18.59
C GLU A 351 -4.10 0.27 19.71
N GLU A 352 -2.90 -0.27 19.44
CA GLU A 352 -1.79 -0.21 20.40
C GLU A 352 -1.33 1.23 20.65
N LYS A 353 -1.25 2.07 19.62
CA LYS A 353 -0.92 3.51 19.73
C LYS A 353 -2.00 4.23 20.52
N ALA A 354 -3.27 4.03 20.21
CA ALA A 354 -4.39 4.66 20.91
C ALA A 354 -4.39 4.36 22.41
N ASN A 355 -3.99 3.13 22.80
CA ASN A 355 -4.00 2.69 24.19
C ASN A 355 -2.72 3.06 24.97
N LYS A 356 -1.54 3.03 24.31
CA LYS A 356 -0.25 3.17 24.98
C LYS A 356 0.40 4.54 24.78
N GLU A 357 0.07 5.22 23.69
CA GLU A 357 0.66 6.48 23.26
C GLU A 357 -0.44 7.44 22.77
N PRO A 358 -1.37 7.84 23.66
CA PRO A 358 -2.57 8.62 23.28
C PRO A 358 -2.22 9.93 22.56
N GLU A 359 -1.16 10.64 22.98
CA GLU A 359 -0.73 11.87 22.33
C GLU A 359 -0.30 11.65 20.87
N THR A 360 0.42 10.55 20.60
CA THR A 360 0.81 10.15 19.23
C THR A 360 -0.43 9.83 18.41
N TYR A 361 -1.40 9.10 19.00
CA TYR A 361 -2.63 8.75 18.32
C TYR A 361 -3.52 9.97 18.04
N ASP A 362 -3.63 10.90 18.97
CA ASP A 362 -4.40 12.14 18.78
C ASP A 362 -3.80 13.03 17.69
N ALA A 363 -2.47 13.09 17.59
CA ALA A 363 -1.80 13.77 16.48
C ALA A 363 -2.06 13.09 15.14
N PHE A 364 -2.08 11.77 15.10
CA PHE A 364 -2.50 10.98 13.93
C PHE A 364 -3.97 11.25 13.59
N TRP A 365 -4.87 11.16 14.57
CA TRP A 365 -6.31 11.34 14.38
C TRP A 365 -6.65 12.69 13.75
N LYS A 366 -6.03 13.76 14.21
CA LYS A 366 -6.26 15.13 13.68
C LYS A 366 -5.97 15.27 12.19
N ARG A 367 -5.07 14.45 11.64
CA ARG A 367 -4.66 14.52 10.23
C ARG A 367 -5.27 13.43 9.36
N PHE A 368 -5.43 12.23 9.92
CA PHE A 368 -5.80 11.02 9.17
C PHE A 368 -7.12 10.40 9.64
N GLY A 369 -7.80 10.98 10.63
CA GLY A 369 -9.07 10.47 11.15
C GLY A 369 -10.16 10.36 10.08
N ILE A 370 -10.16 11.27 9.12
CA ILE A 370 -11.10 11.25 7.98
C ILE A 370 -10.99 9.95 7.17
N PHE A 371 -9.79 9.40 7.00
CA PHE A 371 -9.59 8.14 6.27
C PHE A 371 -10.16 6.94 7.04
N LEU A 372 -10.05 6.92 8.38
CA LEU A 372 -10.68 5.88 9.18
C LEU A 372 -12.21 5.99 9.13
N LYS A 373 -12.75 7.20 9.07
CA LYS A 373 -14.18 7.46 8.85
C LYS A 373 -14.64 6.95 7.48
N GLU A 374 -13.86 7.19 6.40
CA GLU A 374 -14.10 6.57 5.10
C GLU A 374 -14.08 5.03 5.18
N GLY A 375 -13.15 4.46 5.95
CA GLY A 375 -13.08 3.03 6.21
C GLY A 375 -14.35 2.45 6.81
N VAL A 376 -14.97 3.14 7.79
CA VAL A 376 -16.25 2.70 8.38
C VAL A 376 -17.35 2.60 7.34
N THR A 377 -17.37 3.47 6.34
CA THR A 377 -18.41 3.49 5.29
C THR A 377 -18.19 2.44 4.21
N SER A 378 -16.95 2.03 3.95
CA SER A 378 -16.58 1.19 2.80
C SER A 378 -16.08 -0.21 3.17
N ASP A 379 -15.49 -0.40 4.35
CA ASP A 379 -14.88 -1.69 4.79
C ASP A 379 -15.73 -2.39 5.84
N PHE A 380 -16.65 -3.22 5.38
CA PHE A 380 -17.54 -4.00 6.27
C PHE A 380 -16.78 -5.04 7.13
N THR A 381 -15.62 -5.50 6.67
CA THR A 381 -14.84 -6.54 7.35
C THR A 381 -14.19 -6.01 8.62
N HIS A 382 -13.69 -4.77 8.59
CA HIS A 382 -12.94 -4.16 9.68
C HIS A 382 -13.73 -3.08 10.43
N ARG A 383 -15.04 -2.92 10.12
CA ARG A 383 -15.88 -1.85 10.66
C ARG A 383 -15.85 -1.77 12.20
N GLU A 384 -15.96 -2.89 12.89
CA GLU A 384 -15.95 -2.91 14.36
C GLU A 384 -14.61 -2.41 14.93
N GLN A 385 -13.49 -2.82 14.33
CA GLN A 385 -12.16 -2.33 14.71
C GLN A 385 -12.02 -0.84 14.43
N LEU A 386 -12.51 -0.38 13.27
CA LEU A 386 -12.50 1.03 12.91
C LEU A 386 -13.32 1.87 13.90
N LEU A 387 -14.51 1.42 14.30
CA LEU A 387 -15.34 2.11 15.28
C LEU A 387 -14.63 2.28 16.64
N ASN A 388 -13.83 1.31 17.08
CA ASN A 388 -13.02 1.43 18.30
C ASN A 388 -11.93 2.52 18.18
N LEU A 389 -11.51 2.82 16.96
CA LEU A 389 -10.47 3.81 16.67
C LEU A 389 -11.01 5.22 16.45
N LEU A 390 -12.32 5.38 16.20
CA LEU A 390 -12.90 6.71 16.00
C LEU A 390 -12.78 7.60 17.25
N ARG A 391 -12.68 8.89 16.98
CA ARG A 391 -12.68 9.95 17.98
C ARG A 391 -13.71 11.01 17.59
N PHE A 392 -14.43 11.50 18.59
CA PHE A 392 -15.41 12.57 18.45
C PHE A 392 -15.22 13.60 19.55
N GLU A 393 -15.55 14.84 19.28
CA GLU A 393 -15.82 15.79 20.36
C GLU A 393 -17.17 15.45 21.00
N SER A 394 -17.35 15.83 22.25
CA SER A 394 -18.61 15.61 22.97
C SER A 394 -18.92 16.79 23.89
N THR A 395 -20.08 16.77 24.48
CA THR A 395 -20.46 17.75 25.51
C THR A 395 -19.60 17.68 26.78
N TYR A 396 -18.79 16.60 26.92
CA TYR A 396 -17.89 16.40 28.07
C TYR A 396 -16.43 16.71 27.74
N THR A 397 -16.09 16.91 26.47
CA THR A 397 -14.76 17.30 26.05
C THR A 397 -14.66 18.80 25.85
N LYS A 398 -13.46 19.35 26.04
CA LYS A 398 -13.19 20.73 25.64
C LYS A 398 -13.05 20.82 24.12
N GLU A 399 -13.06 22.05 23.62
CA GLU A 399 -12.79 22.30 22.20
C GLU A 399 -11.46 21.67 21.76
N SER A 400 -11.47 20.94 20.65
CA SER A 400 -10.33 20.18 20.11
C SER A 400 -9.85 18.98 20.95
N GLU A 401 -10.50 18.68 22.07
CA GLU A 401 -10.32 17.41 22.78
C GLU A 401 -11.35 16.40 22.28
N THR A 402 -10.92 15.16 22.10
CA THR A 402 -11.79 14.10 21.57
C THR A 402 -11.91 12.93 22.55
N THR A 403 -13.00 12.18 22.42
CA THR A 403 -13.26 10.95 23.17
C THR A 403 -13.46 9.77 22.21
N SER A 404 -13.12 8.56 22.65
CA SER A 404 -13.47 7.33 21.95
C SER A 404 -14.92 6.91 22.25
N LEU A 405 -15.50 6.08 21.40
CA LEU A 405 -16.81 5.48 21.67
C LEU A 405 -16.78 4.59 22.92
N SER A 406 -15.64 3.94 23.21
CA SER A 406 -15.48 3.13 24.42
C SER A 406 -15.43 3.97 25.69
N ASP A 407 -14.74 5.12 25.67
CA ASP A 407 -14.70 6.05 26.80
C ASP A 407 -16.07 6.70 27.02
N TYR A 408 -16.78 7.07 25.94
CA TYR A 408 -18.16 7.53 26.02
C TYR A 408 -19.04 6.52 26.76
N LEU A 409 -19.02 5.24 26.33
CA LEU A 409 -19.81 4.20 26.99
C LEU A 409 -19.39 3.93 28.44
N SER A 410 -18.12 4.13 28.79
CA SER A 410 -17.65 3.98 30.16
C SER A 410 -18.20 5.05 31.12
N ARG A 411 -18.64 6.19 30.58
CA ARG A 411 -19.26 7.31 31.32
C ARG A 411 -20.78 7.33 31.22
N ALA A 412 -21.36 6.48 30.37
CA ALA A 412 -22.80 6.38 30.20
C ALA A 412 -23.49 5.93 31.51
N HIS A 413 -24.73 6.37 31.71
CA HIS A 413 -25.55 5.91 32.83
C HIS A 413 -25.88 4.41 32.71
N ASP A 414 -26.05 3.71 33.83
CA ASP A 414 -26.33 2.27 33.87
C ASP A 414 -27.56 1.85 33.03
N ASN A 415 -28.56 2.72 32.92
CA ASN A 415 -29.79 2.50 32.14
C ASN A 415 -29.68 2.99 30.70
N GLN A 416 -28.60 3.64 30.30
CA GLN A 416 -28.41 4.18 28.96
C GLN A 416 -28.02 3.08 27.99
N LYS A 417 -28.83 2.86 26.95
CA LYS A 417 -28.60 1.85 25.91
C LYS A 417 -28.26 2.45 24.55
N GLU A 418 -28.21 3.79 24.47
CA GLU A 418 -27.99 4.55 23.26
C GLU A 418 -26.70 5.37 23.35
N ILE A 419 -26.10 5.60 22.19
CA ILE A 419 -25.05 6.59 21.99
C ILE A 419 -25.70 7.81 21.34
N TYR A 420 -25.78 8.87 22.09
CA TYR A 420 -26.41 10.11 21.60
C TYR A 420 -25.42 10.94 20.80
N PHE A 421 -25.87 11.48 19.68
CA PHE A 421 -25.14 12.41 18.86
C PHE A 421 -26.00 13.56 18.40
N LEU A 422 -25.40 14.69 18.08
CA LEU A 422 -26.11 15.82 17.46
C LEU A 422 -25.27 16.38 16.31
N PHE A 423 -25.88 16.46 15.14
CA PHE A 423 -25.27 17.01 13.96
C PHE A 423 -25.52 18.52 13.86
N GLY A 424 -24.49 19.29 13.43
CA GLY A 424 -24.62 20.72 13.21
C GLY A 424 -23.46 21.29 12.39
N ALA A 425 -23.53 22.57 12.10
CA ALA A 425 -22.55 23.24 11.24
C ALA A 425 -21.15 23.33 11.86
N ASN A 426 -21.07 23.42 13.18
CA ASN A 426 -19.85 23.46 13.96
C ASN A 426 -20.19 23.25 15.45
N ARG A 427 -19.14 23.05 16.29
CA ARG A 427 -19.28 22.85 17.72
C ARG A 427 -20.15 23.93 18.40
N ASN A 428 -19.89 25.21 18.17
CA ASN A 428 -20.58 26.31 18.82
C ASN A 428 -22.10 26.35 18.48
N ALA A 429 -22.46 25.99 17.23
CA ALA A 429 -23.84 25.87 16.81
C ALA A 429 -24.57 24.73 17.54
N ILE A 430 -23.87 23.57 17.69
CA ILE A 430 -24.41 22.42 18.40
C ILE A 430 -24.59 22.72 19.89
N GLU A 431 -23.58 23.29 20.57
CA GLU A 431 -23.64 23.60 22.01
C GLU A 431 -24.76 24.58 22.40
N LYS A 432 -25.17 25.45 21.49
CA LYS A 432 -26.28 26.39 21.68
C LYS A 432 -27.63 25.81 21.27
N SER A 433 -27.67 24.58 20.84
CA SER A 433 -28.91 23.96 20.38
C SER A 433 -29.84 23.62 21.54
N PRO A 434 -31.16 23.93 21.44
CA PRO A 434 -32.14 23.54 22.45
C PRO A 434 -32.24 22.03 22.66
N TYR A 435 -31.83 21.23 21.70
CA TYR A 435 -31.81 19.76 21.84
C TYR A 435 -30.91 19.28 22.96
N LEU A 436 -29.83 20.01 23.30
CA LEU A 436 -28.89 19.63 24.36
C LEU A 436 -29.37 20.01 25.78
N GLU A 437 -30.37 20.89 25.92
CA GLU A 437 -30.81 21.37 27.24
C GLU A 437 -31.15 20.20 28.18
N ALA A 438 -32.00 19.29 27.70
CA ALA A 438 -32.43 18.12 28.48
C ALA A 438 -31.32 17.13 28.80
N PHE A 439 -30.34 16.99 27.90
CA PHE A 439 -29.18 16.11 28.10
C PHE A 439 -28.22 16.70 29.13
N ASN A 440 -27.94 18.00 29.02
CA ASN A 440 -27.04 18.72 29.94
C ASN A 440 -27.58 18.71 31.37
N THR A 441 -28.90 18.98 31.57
CA THR A 441 -29.54 18.95 32.88
C THR A 441 -29.50 17.57 33.52
N ARG A 442 -29.59 16.50 32.72
CA ARG A 442 -29.51 15.10 33.17
C ARG A 442 -28.11 14.56 33.21
N LYS A 443 -27.10 15.37 32.84
CA LYS A 443 -25.68 14.95 32.72
C LYS A 443 -25.51 13.74 31.82
N ILE A 444 -26.18 13.74 30.67
CA ILE A 444 -26.05 12.73 29.63
C ILE A 444 -25.12 13.29 28.55
N GLU A 445 -24.05 12.57 28.28
CA GLU A 445 -23.07 12.97 27.25
C GLU A 445 -23.65 12.83 25.84
N VAL A 446 -23.38 13.80 24.96
CA VAL A 446 -23.78 13.79 23.54
C VAL A 446 -22.54 14.02 22.67
N LEU A 447 -22.34 13.18 21.66
CA LEU A 447 -21.28 13.34 20.66
C LEU A 447 -21.63 14.52 19.74
N LEU A 448 -20.64 15.35 19.44
CA LEU A 448 -20.77 16.50 18.56
C LEU A 448 -20.25 16.10 17.18
N THR A 449 -21.15 16.06 16.21
CA THR A 449 -20.85 15.64 14.83
C THR A 449 -21.06 16.82 13.89
N TYR A 450 -20.01 17.29 13.23
CA TYR A 450 -20.06 18.46 12.36
C TYR A 450 -19.21 18.31 11.09
N GLU A 451 -18.49 17.21 10.93
CA GLU A 451 -17.87 16.89 9.67
C GLU A 451 -18.90 16.22 8.74
N PRO A 452 -18.96 16.58 7.45
CA PRO A 452 -19.94 16.00 6.52
C PRO A 452 -19.93 14.47 6.45
N ILE A 453 -18.77 13.84 6.69
CA ILE A 453 -18.64 12.38 6.69
C ILE A 453 -19.25 11.72 7.93
N ASP A 454 -19.41 12.44 9.05
CA ASP A 454 -19.91 11.88 10.33
C ASP A 454 -21.31 11.28 10.16
N GLU A 455 -22.15 11.92 9.39
CA GLU A 455 -23.49 11.46 9.08
C GLU A 455 -23.48 10.10 8.38
N PHE A 456 -22.59 9.92 7.38
CA PHE A 456 -22.39 8.64 6.70
C PHE A 456 -21.83 7.57 7.64
N VAL A 457 -20.87 7.94 8.49
CA VAL A 457 -20.28 7.05 9.49
C VAL A 457 -21.34 6.46 10.41
N ILE A 458 -22.17 7.32 11.01
CA ILE A 458 -23.22 6.90 11.94
C ILE A 458 -24.26 6.02 11.26
N ASN A 459 -24.68 6.37 10.05
CA ASN A 459 -25.65 5.58 9.28
C ASN A 459 -25.13 4.20 8.90
N HIS A 460 -23.85 4.07 8.59
CA HIS A 460 -23.26 2.77 8.28
C HIS A 460 -22.93 1.96 9.54
N ALA A 461 -22.56 2.63 10.63
CA ALA A 461 -22.27 2.00 11.91
C ALA A 461 -23.53 1.43 12.57
N ARG A 462 -24.60 2.24 12.64
CA ARG A 462 -25.88 1.99 13.31
C ARG A 462 -25.79 1.73 14.81
N SER A 463 -24.80 0.95 15.26
CA SER A 463 -24.57 0.63 16.66
C SER A 463 -23.08 0.39 16.93
N PHE A 464 -22.70 0.49 18.20
CA PHE A 464 -21.39 0.12 18.70
C PHE A 464 -21.55 -0.62 20.03
N LYS A 465 -20.98 -1.83 20.13
CA LYS A 465 -21.10 -2.70 21.33
C LYS A 465 -22.54 -2.80 21.85
N GLU A 466 -23.46 -3.15 20.96
CA GLU A 466 -24.90 -3.30 21.24
C GLU A 466 -25.67 -2.00 21.57
N ASN A 467 -25.01 -0.83 21.59
CA ASN A 467 -25.65 0.45 21.81
C ASN A 467 -25.90 1.14 20.47
N ASN A 468 -27.16 1.48 20.20
CA ASN A 468 -27.57 2.15 18.98
C ASN A 468 -27.20 3.63 18.99
N PHE A 469 -26.83 4.18 17.84
CA PHE A 469 -26.71 5.62 17.68
C PHE A 469 -28.10 6.23 17.55
N VAL A 470 -28.37 7.28 18.33
CA VAL A 470 -29.64 7.99 18.33
C VAL A 470 -29.38 9.51 18.27
N SER A 471 -29.98 10.17 17.29
CA SER A 471 -29.84 11.62 17.18
C SER A 471 -30.58 12.34 18.32
N ALA A 472 -29.92 13.30 18.96
CA ALA A 472 -30.51 14.07 20.07
C ALA A 472 -31.72 14.94 19.67
N ASP A 473 -31.93 15.16 18.37
CA ASP A 473 -33.12 15.85 17.83
C ASP A 473 -34.33 14.91 17.58
N SER A 474 -34.18 13.60 17.83
CA SER A 474 -35.26 12.62 17.65
C SER A 474 -36.40 12.83 18.64
N ALA A 475 -37.63 12.65 18.17
CA ALA A 475 -38.83 12.78 18.99
C ALA A 475 -39.02 11.66 20.04
N GLU A 476 -38.48 10.45 19.75
CA GLU A 476 -38.74 9.23 20.51
C GLU A 476 -37.68 8.93 21.60
N ILE A 477 -37.10 9.96 22.21
CA ILE A 477 -36.08 9.76 23.26
C ILE A 477 -36.75 9.83 24.63
N ASP A 478 -36.62 8.78 25.43
CA ASP A 478 -37.05 8.75 26.84
C ASP A 478 -35.84 8.97 27.76
N LEU A 479 -35.55 10.22 28.08
CA LEU A 479 -34.45 10.58 28.98
C LEU A 479 -34.80 10.35 30.46
N GLU A 480 -36.08 10.26 30.81
CA GLU A 480 -36.53 10.07 32.20
C GLU A 480 -36.23 8.68 32.73
N SER A 481 -36.26 7.69 31.85
CA SER A 481 -35.84 6.31 32.18
C SER A 481 -34.34 6.16 32.48
N ILE A 482 -33.52 7.09 31.97
CA ILE A 482 -32.07 7.11 32.13
C ILE A 482 -31.68 7.89 33.40
N SER A 483 -32.11 9.13 33.51
CA SER A 483 -31.80 10.03 34.62
C SER A 483 -32.92 11.04 34.84
N LYS A 484 -33.26 11.31 36.09
CA LYS A 484 -34.23 12.35 36.43
C LYS A 484 -33.58 13.72 36.24
N ALA A 485 -34.34 14.66 35.68
CA ALA A 485 -33.92 16.04 35.65
C ALA A 485 -33.96 16.65 37.06
N ASP A 486 -33.10 17.63 37.32
CA ASP A 486 -33.36 18.57 38.42
C ASP A 486 -34.67 19.30 38.13
N GLU A 487 -35.52 19.49 39.13
CA GLU A 487 -36.84 20.11 38.93
C GLU A 487 -36.69 21.50 38.26
N PRO A 488 -37.41 21.77 37.15
CA PRO A 488 -37.32 23.08 36.49
C PRO A 488 -37.79 24.20 37.43
N GLU A 489 -37.06 25.31 37.44
CA GLU A 489 -37.47 26.51 38.14
C GLU A 489 -38.63 27.17 37.37
N GLY A 490 -39.89 26.86 37.72
CA GLY A 490 -41.07 27.49 37.12
C GLY A 490 -42.36 26.69 37.37
N GLU A 491 -43.49 27.38 37.30
CA GLU A 491 -44.79 26.72 37.36
C GLU A 491 -45.13 26.15 35.97
N ALA A 492 -45.45 24.84 35.91
CA ALA A 492 -45.94 24.20 34.69
C ALA A 492 -47.29 24.80 34.27
N LEU A 493 -47.54 24.88 32.96
CA LEU A 493 -48.87 25.24 32.44
C LEU A 493 -49.90 24.20 32.89
N ASP A 494 -51.11 24.65 33.17
CA ASP A 494 -52.18 23.72 33.40
C ASP A 494 -52.58 22.95 32.13
N PRO A 495 -53.13 21.75 32.22
CA PRO A 495 -53.40 20.88 31.06
C PRO A 495 -54.34 21.49 30.00
N GLU A 496 -55.24 22.41 30.39
CA GLU A 496 -56.15 23.10 29.44
C GLU A 496 -55.40 24.16 28.64
N SER A 497 -54.51 24.92 29.28
CA SER A 497 -53.65 25.90 28.64
C SER A 497 -52.62 25.26 27.72
N GLU A 498 -52.01 24.12 28.12
CA GLU A 498 -51.10 23.33 27.27
C GLU A 498 -51.80 22.88 25.98
N LYS A 499 -52.99 22.30 26.11
CA LYS A 499 -53.74 21.82 24.95
C LYS A 499 -54.12 22.95 24.00
N ALA A 500 -54.63 24.09 24.55
CA ALA A 500 -54.98 25.24 23.75
C ALA A 500 -53.77 25.83 23.00
N LEU A 501 -52.58 25.85 23.63
CA LEU A 501 -51.35 26.31 23.00
C LEU A 501 -50.90 25.36 21.85
N CYS A 502 -50.98 24.05 22.07
CA CYS A 502 -50.65 23.07 21.04
C CYS A 502 -51.60 23.17 19.83
N GLU A 503 -52.90 23.32 20.05
CA GLU A 503 -53.89 23.50 18.99
C GLU A 503 -53.64 24.81 18.21
N TYR A 504 -53.38 25.90 18.90
CA TYR A 504 -53.05 27.18 18.28
C TYR A 504 -51.81 27.13 17.42
N LEU A 505 -50.70 26.51 17.91
CA LEU A 505 -49.46 26.35 17.16
C LEU A 505 -49.67 25.49 15.93
N LYS A 506 -50.45 24.41 16.04
CA LYS A 506 -50.73 23.50 14.92
C LYS A 506 -51.54 24.18 13.81
N GLU A 507 -52.49 25.07 14.18
CA GLU A 507 -53.27 25.83 13.22
C GLU A 507 -52.49 26.98 12.56
N THR A 508 -51.52 27.54 13.29
CA THR A 508 -50.73 28.69 12.84
C THR A 508 -49.53 28.33 11.98
N LEU A 509 -48.94 27.17 12.21
CA LEU A 509 -47.70 26.70 11.53
C LEU A 509 -48.05 25.70 10.43
N SER A 510 -47.85 26.09 9.17
CA SER A 510 -48.32 25.35 7.97
C SER A 510 -47.60 24.04 7.70
N ASP A 511 -46.34 23.86 8.18
CA ASP A 511 -45.47 22.74 7.79
C ASP A 511 -45.24 21.74 8.93
N ILE A 512 -46.06 21.79 10.00
CA ILE A 512 -45.91 20.92 11.17
C ILE A 512 -46.99 19.84 11.18
N LYS A 513 -46.58 18.56 11.27
CA LYS A 513 -47.49 17.40 11.32
C LYS A 513 -48.23 17.31 12.64
N GLU A 514 -47.54 17.53 13.75
CA GLU A 514 -48.04 17.37 15.11
C GLU A 514 -47.36 18.35 16.07
N VAL A 515 -48.07 18.83 17.05
CA VAL A 515 -47.56 19.65 18.16
C VAL A 515 -47.95 18.96 19.46
N SER A 516 -46.97 18.72 20.32
CA SER A 516 -47.17 18.09 21.63
C SER A 516 -46.32 18.78 22.69
N THR A 517 -46.71 18.64 23.93
CA THR A 517 -45.91 19.07 25.09
C THR A 517 -44.67 18.16 25.24
N SER A 518 -43.60 18.72 25.79
CA SER A 518 -42.35 17.98 25.97
C SER A 518 -41.66 18.33 27.29
N THR A 519 -41.27 17.33 28.04
CA THR A 519 -40.43 17.46 29.25
C THR A 519 -38.96 17.72 28.93
N ARG A 520 -38.59 17.81 27.65
CA ARG A 520 -37.24 18.06 27.18
C ARG A 520 -36.87 19.53 27.05
N LEU A 521 -37.85 20.40 27.06
CA LEU A 521 -37.67 21.86 27.04
C LEU A 521 -37.44 22.38 28.45
N ILE A 522 -36.40 23.19 28.65
CA ILE A 522 -36.05 23.77 29.95
C ILE A 522 -36.02 25.28 29.84
N ASN A 523 -35.24 25.83 28.95
CA ASN A 523 -35.12 27.30 28.74
C ASN A 523 -35.76 27.74 27.42
N SER A 524 -35.84 26.84 26.44
CA SER A 524 -36.42 27.14 25.13
C SER A 524 -37.92 26.92 25.12
N PRO A 525 -38.72 27.83 24.51
CA PRO A 525 -40.18 27.74 24.52
C PRO A 525 -40.74 26.65 23.59
N ALA A 526 -39.99 26.29 22.55
CA ALA A 526 -40.36 25.27 21.56
C ALA A 526 -39.14 24.74 20.85
N MET A 527 -39.25 23.52 20.33
CA MET A 527 -38.24 22.92 19.44
C MET A 527 -38.92 22.08 18.37
N ILE A 528 -38.29 21.95 17.21
CA ILE A 528 -38.73 21.04 16.15
C ILE A 528 -38.01 19.71 16.35
N VAL A 529 -38.77 18.61 16.47
CA VAL A 529 -38.21 17.27 16.64
C VAL A 529 -38.40 16.43 15.39
N ASN A 530 -37.46 15.53 15.15
CA ASN A 530 -37.52 14.63 14.03
C ASN A 530 -38.25 13.32 14.41
N SER A 531 -39.16 12.86 13.54
CA SER A 531 -39.90 11.61 13.75
C SER A 531 -39.05 10.35 13.49
N ASP A 532 -37.85 10.50 12.93
CA ASP A 532 -36.93 9.39 12.62
C ASP A 532 -35.75 9.40 13.59
N LYS A 533 -35.42 8.23 14.17
CA LYS A 533 -34.32 8.09 15.13
C LYS A 533 -32.94 8.20 14.49
N MET A 534 -32.83 7.93 13.20
CA MET A 534 -31.58 7.83 12.47
C MET A 534 -31.38 8.98 11.46
N MET A 535 -32.46 9.62 10.98
CA MET A 535 -32.35 10.73 10.04
C MET A 535 -32.23 12.05 10.79
N THR A 536 -31.19 12.81 10.51
CA THR A 536 -31.05 14.19 11.01
C THR A 536 -31.93 15.14 10.20
N ALA A 537 -32.24 16.31 10.77
CA ALA A 537 -32.99 17.38 10.06
C ALA A 537 -32.27 17.81 8.76
N GLN A 538 -30.92 17.71 8.74
CA GLN A 538 -30.08 18.01 7.57
C GLN A 538 -30.25 16.97 6.47
N MET A 539 -30.34 15.68 6.80
CA MET A 539 -30.61 14.60 5.83
C MET A 539 -31.95 14.79 5.13
N LYS A 540 -32.97 15.13 5.86
CA LYS A 540 -34.28 15.40 5.25
C LYS A 540 -34.23 16.56 4.27
N LYS A 541 -33.53 17.62 4.62
CA LYS A 541 -33.38 18.79 3.75
C LYS A 541 -32.58 18.45 2.47
N ASN A 542 -31.57 17.60 2.59
CA ASN A 542 -30.80 17.14 1.44
C ASN A 542 -31.61 16.18 0.55
N ASP A 543 -32.43 15.31 1.15
CA ASP A 543 -33.32 14.39 0.41
C ASP A 543 -34.44 15.12 -0.33
N GLU A 544 -35.00 16.15 0.29
CA GLU A 544 -35.99 17.04 -0.34
C GLU A 544 -35.39 17.87 -1.48
N SER A 545 -34.16 18.38 -1.34
CA SER A 545 -33.46 19.08 -2.42
C SER A 545 -33.14 18.18 -3.60
N TYR A 546 -32.80 16.90 -3.37
CA TYR A 546 -32.62 15.90 -4.43
C TYR A 546 -33.95 15.50 -5.09
N ALA A 547 -35.05 15.60 -4.41
CA ALA A 547 -36.39 15.35 -4.97
C ALA A 547 -36.86 16.51 -5.88
N GLU A 548 -36.51 17.75 -5.53
CA GLU A 548 -36.82 18.92 -6.37
C GLU A 548 -35.97 18.97 -7.64
N ASP A 549 -34.68 18.59 -7.60
CA ASP A 549 -33.80 18.53 -8.77
C ASP A 549 -34.20 17.42 -9.78
N ARG A 550 -34.95 16.41 -9.36
CA ARG A 550 -35.47 15.37 -10.28
C ARG A 550 -36.66 15.82 -11.12
N TRP A 551 -37.30 16.96 -10.80
CA TRP A 551 -38.47 17.47 -11.54
C TRP A 551 -38.10 18.46 -12.66
N PHE A 552 -36.83 18.87 -12.81
CA PHE A 552 -36.37 19.79 -13.87
C PHE A 552 -35.56 19.13 -14.98
N GLY A 553 -35.76 17.85 -15.21
CA GLY A 553 -35.14 17.07 -16.30
C GLY A 553 -36.20 16.38 -17.17
N GLY A 554 -36.96 17.16 -17.92
CA GLY A 554 -37.87 16.70 -18.94
C GLY A 554 -37.56 17.37 -20.27
#